data_edc80a9c77f9fc41485d81f29169f48f
#
_entry.id   edc80a9c77f9fc41485d81f29169f48f
#
_cell.length_a   1.000
_cell.length_b   1.000
_cell.length_c   1.000
_cell.angle_alpha   90.00
_cell.angle_beta   90.00
_cell.angle_gamma   90.00
#
_symmetry.space_group_name_H-M   'P 1'
#
loop_
_entity.id
_entity.type
_entity.pdbx_description
1 polymer ?
#
loop_
_entity_poly.entity_id
_entity_poly.type
_entity_poly.pdbx_seq_one_letter_code
_entity_poly.pdbx_strand_id
1 'polypeptide(L)'
;LIVEKIIKKDILPKVDSKIGKLLLKVPIVNDKIKSLARQAAMEIFGGNFDEIIIGGAPFNAEVEAFLKKIGFPYPIAYGMTECGPIICSSRWDTLKLASCGKATTRMEVRIDSPDPKTHAGEIVCRGANMMLGYYKNPEATAQIIDVNGWLHTGDLGVMDEEGYVTVRGRSKNML
;
A
#
# COMPACT_ATOMS: atom_id res chain seq x y z
N LEU A 1 8.57 -7.60 -4.64
CA LEU A 1 8.17 -8.07 -3.30
C LEU A 1 8.03 -9.59 -3.27
N ILE A 2 8.20 -10.22 -2.06
CA ILE A 2 8.09 -11.69 -1.92
C ILE A 2 6.69 -12.17 -2.32
N VAL A 3 5.65 -11.49 -1.83
CA VAL A 3 4.25 -11.79 -2.16
C VAL A 3 4.01 -11.79 -3.67
N GLU A 4 4.52 -10.81 -4.41
CA GLU A 4 4.39 -10.76 -5.88
C GLU A 4 5.03 -11.95 -6.57
N LYS A 5 6.24 -12.35 -6.14
CA LYS A 5 6.95 -13.49 -6.73
C LYS A 5 6.17 -14.78 -6.55
N ILE A 6 5.63 -15.00 -5.37
CA ILE A 6 4.81 -16.17 -5.03
C ILE A 6 3.53 -16.17 -5.87
N ILE A 7 2.79 -15.08 -5.88
CA ILE A 7 1.52 -14.99 -6.62
C ILE A 7 1.74 -15.18 -8.13
N LYS A 8 2.78 -14.55 -8.71
CA LYS A 8 3.10 -14.70 -10.13
C LYS A 8 3.56 -16.09 -10.51
N LYS A 9 4.30 -16.77 -9.63
CA LYS A 9 4.85 -18.09 -9.92
C LYS A 9 3.82 -19.21 -9.70
N ASP A 10 3.11 -19.18 -8.58
CA ASP A 10 2.40 -20.34 -8.06
C ASP A 10 0.88 -20.28 -8.28
N ILE A 11 0.29 -19.09 -8.43
CA ILE A 11 -1.15 -18.91 -8.48
C ILE A 11 -1.65 -18.37 -9.81
N LEU A 12 -1.12 -17.23 -10.29
CA LEU A 12 -1.56 -16.61 -11.54
C LEU A 12 -1.56 -17.55 -12.75
N PRO A 13 -0.53 -18.39 -13.00
CA PRO A 13 -0.54 -19.27 -14.15
C PRO A 13 -1.67 -20.30 -14.14
N LYS A 14 -2.09 -20.75 -12.95
CA LYS A 14 -3.19 -21.73 -12.80
C LYS A 14 -4.55 -21.08 -13.12
N VAL A 15 -4.74 -19.83 -12.72
CA VAL A 15 -6.00 -19.08 -12.96
C VAL A 15 -6.05 -18.50 -14.37
N ASP A 16 -4.92 -18.04 -14.92
CA ASP A 16 -4.83 -17.44 -16.24
C ASP A 16 -4.76 -18.45 -17.39
N SER A 17 -4.78 -19.74 -17.10
CA SER A 17 -4.89 -20.79 -18.11
C SER A 17 -6.13 -20.57 -19.00
N LYS A 18 -6.09 -21.06 -20.26
CA LYS A 18 -7.25 -20.96 -21.19
C LYS A 18 -8.52 -21.55 -20.57
N ILE A 19 -8.38 -22.64 -19.82
CA ILE A 19 -9.48 -23.31 -19.09
C ILE A 19 -9.96 -22.45 -17.94
N GLY A 20 -9.05 -21.88 -17.12
CA GLY A 20 -9.39 -20.99 -16.01
C GLY A 20 -10.15 -19.75 -16.48
N LYS A 21 -9.70 -19.09 -17.57
CA LYS A 21 -10.39 -17.93 -18.17
C LYS A 21 -11.79 -18.28 -18.71
N LEU A 22 -11.98 -19.48 -19.28
CA LEU A 22 -13.28 -19.93 -19.75
C LEU A 22 -14.23 -20.19 -18.56
N LEU A 23 -13.76 -20.86 -17.54
CA LEU A 23 -14.54 -21.18 -16.34
C LEU A 23 -14.92 -19.91 -15.54
N LEU A 24 -14.08 -18.88 -15.53
CA LEU A 24 -14.38 -17.60 -14.89
C LEU A 24 -15.54 -16.81 -15.53
N LYS A 25 -16.01 -17.20 -16.72
CA LYS A 25 -17.19 -16.60 -17.39
C LYS A 25 -18.52 -17.15 -16.85
N VAL A 26 -18.52 -18.27 -16.15
CA VAL A 26 -19.71 -18.88 -15.56
C VAL A 26 -19.84 -18.41 -14.10
N PRO A 27 -20.90 -17.67 -13.70
CA PRO A 27 -20.97 -17.02 -12.39
C PRO A 27 -20.73 -17.96 -11.18
N ILE A 28 -21.42 -19.10 -11.12
CA ILE A 28 -21.28 -20.06 -10.01
C ILE A 28 -19.87 -20.68 -9.96
N VAL A 29 -19.29 -20.98 -11.12
CA VAL A 29 -17.93 -21.54 -11.25
C VAL A 29 -16.89 -20.48 -10.90
N ASN A 30 -17.14 -19.20 -11.27
CA ASN A 30 -16.27 -18.07 -10.96
C ASN A 30 -16.04 -17.93 -9.44
N ASP A 31 -17.10 -17.95 -8.64
CA ASP A 31 -16.99 -17.78 -7.20
C ASP A 31 -16.26 -18.96 -6.54
N LYS A 32 -16.50 -20.18 -7.01
CA LYS A 32 -15.76 -21.36 -6.55
C LYS A 32 -14.28 -21.30 -6.90
N ILE A 33 -13.93 -20.85 -8.11
CA ILE A 33 -12.53 -20.67 -8.53
C ILE A 33 -11.84 -19.58 -7.71
N LYS A 34 -12.51 -18.45 -7.47
CA LYS A 34 -11.97 -17.38 -6.60
C LYS A 34 -11.73 -17.89 -5.18
N SER A 35 -12.67 -18.64 -4.61
CA SER A 35 -12.54 -19.23 -3.28
C SER A 35 -11.36 -20.20 -3.20
N LEU A 36 -11.20 -21.10 -4.19
CA LEU A 36 -10.06 -22.01 -4.25
C LEU A 36 -8.73 -21.27 -4.42
N ALA A 37 -8.70 -20.24 -5.27
CA ALA A 37 -7.50 -19.40 -5.45
C ALA A 37 -7.15 -18.61 -4.19
N ARG A 38 -8.16 -18.08 -3.48
CA ARG A 38 -7.98 -17.44 -2.17
C ARG A 38 -7.42 -18.43 -1.15
N GLN A 39 -8.03 -19.62 -1.03
CA GLN A 39 -7.57 -20.63 -0.09
C GLN A 39 -6.13 -21.05 -0.38
N ALA A 40 -5.77 -21.32 -1.64
CA ALA A 40 -4.42 -21.67 -2.03
C ALA A 40 -3.42 -20.54 -1.70
N ALA A 41 -3.82 -19.26 -1.90
CA ALA A 41 -2.99 -18.13 -1.51
C ALA A 41 -2.84 -18.02 0.02
N MET A 42 -3.91 -18.25 0.78
CA MET A 42 -3.86 -18.26 2.24
C MET A 42 -2.93 -19.35 2.77
N GLU A 43 -3.03 -20.58 2.24
CA GLU A 43 -2.23 -21.73 2.66
C GLU A 43 -0.72 -21.51 2.44
N ILE A 44 -0.32 -20.85 1.36
CA ILE A 44 1.10 -20.51 1.10
C ILE A 44 1.70 -19.67 2.23
N PHE A 45 0.90 -18.84 2.88
CA PHE A 45 1.29 -17.98 4.00
C PHE A 45 0.92 -18.56 5.37
N GLY A 46 0.60 -19.86 5.44
CA GLY A 46 0.33 -20.58 6.68
C GLY A 46 -1.14 -20.64 7.10
N GLY A 47 -2.05 -19.97 6.40
CA GLY A 47 -3.51 -20.10 6.55
C GLY A 47 -4.13 -19.44 7.79
N ASN A 48 -3.38 -19.19 8.84
CA ASN A 48 -3.87 -18.70 10.14
C ASN A 48 -3.48 -17.22 10.36
N PHE A 49 -4.06 -16.31 9.59
CA PHE A 49 -3.87 -14.87 9.74
C PHE A 49 -5.13 -14.13 9.30
N ASP A 50 -5.36 -12.93 9.84
CA ASP A 50 -6.49 -12.08 9.46
C ASP A 50 -6.19 -11.28 8.20
N GLU A 51 -5.00 -10.70 8.10
CA GLU A 51 -4.53 -9.95 6.93
C GLU A 51 -3.00 -9.94 6.84
N ILE A 52 -2.45 -9.73 5.63
CA ILE A 52 -1.02 -9.55 5.39
C ILE A 52 -0.77 -8.14 4.91
N ILE A 53 -0.15 -7.32 5.74
CA ILE A 53 0.23 -5.95 5.39
C ILE A 53 1.40 -5.96 4.41
N ILE A 54 1.22 -5.35 3.25
CA ILE A 54 2.22 -5.24 2.19
C ILE A 54 2.73 -3.79 2.16
N GLY A 55 4.04 -3.61 2.30
CA GLY A 55 4.65 -2.29 2.30
C GLY A 55 6.12 -2.29 1.92
N GLY A 56 6.74 -1.11 1.96
CA GLY A 56 8.18 -0.90 1.76
C GLY A 56 8.65 -0.79 0.31
N ALA A 57 7.77 -1.03 -0.68
CA ALA A 57 8.06 -0.80 -2.10
C ALA A 57 6.76 -0.72 -2.91
N PRO A 58 6.77 -0.12 -4.12
CA PRO A 58 5.62 -0.13 -5.01
C PRO A 58 5.14 -1.56 -5.28
N PHE A 59 3.83 -1.78 -5.20
CA PHE A 59 3.22 -3.08 -5.43
C PHE A 59 2.76 -3.22 -6.88
N ASN A 60 2.92 -4.39 -7.48
CA ASN A 60 2.55 -4.61 -8.86
C ASN A 60 1.02 -4.57 -9.05
N ALA A 61 0.54 -3.67 -9.91
CA ALA A 61 -0.88 -3.41 -10.11
C ALA A 61 -1.69 -4.62 -10.60
N GLU A 62 -1.09 -5.49 -11.42
CA GLU A 62 -1.73 -6.72 -11.91
C GLU A 62 -1.95 -7.72 -10.75
N VAL A 63 -0.93 -7.89 -9.90
CA VAL A 63 -1.01 -8.75 -8.72
C VAL A 63 -2.01 -8.17 -7.72
N GLU A 64 -2.00 -6.87 -7.53
CA GLU A 64 -2.95 -6.18 -6.65
C GLU A 64 -4.40 -6.40 -7.10
N ALA A 65 -4.68 -6.16 -8.40
CA ALA A 65 -6.01 -6.40 -8.98
C ALA A 65 -6.45 -7.86 -8.85
N PHE A 66 -5.52 -8.81 -9.01
CA PHE A 66 -5.79 -10.22 -8.83
C PHE A 66 -6.13 -10.57 -7.37
N LEU A 67 -5.33 -10.12 -6.40
CA LEU A 67 -5.58 -10.35 -4.98
C LEU A 67 -6.93 -9.77 -4.54
N LYS A 68 -7.25 -8.56 -5.00
CA LYS A 68 -8.56 -7.94 -4.79
C LYS A 68 -9.69 -8.79 -5.37
N LYS A 69 -9.52 -9.31 -6.60
CA LYS A 69 -10.52 -10.12 -7.29
C LYS A 69 -10.84 -11.43 -6.57
N ILE A 70 -9.84 -12.09 -5.97
CA ILE A 70 -10.04 -13.33 -5.21
C ILE A 70 -10.43 -13.09 -3.75
N GLY A 71 -10.47 -11.83 -3.29
CA GLY A 71 -10.78 -11.48 -1.90
C GLY A 71 -9.69 -11.88 -0.92
N PHE A 72 -8.42 -11.91 -1.33
CA PHE A 72 -7.30 -12.16 -0.43
C PHE A 72 -7.15 -10.99 0.55
N PRO A 73 -7.00 -11.24 1.87
CA PRO A 73 -6.96 -10.18 2.86
C PRO A 73 -5.58 -9.51 2.91
N TYR A 74 -5.39 -8.44 2.16
CA TYR A 74 -4.17 -7.64 2.17
C TYR A 74 -4.49 -6.15 2.19
N PRO A 75 -3.94 -5.35 3.07
CA PRO A 75 -3.77 -3.92 2.89
C PRO A 75 -2.40 -3.60 2.31
N ILE A 76 -2.32 -2.49 1.59
CA ILE A 76 -1.04 -1.84 1.27
C ILE A 76 -0.81 -0.76 2.31
N ALA A 77 0.40 -0.72 2.88
CA ALA A 77 0.80 0.30 3.81
C ALA A 77 1.95 1.14 3.26
N TYR A 78 1.95 2.42 3.56
CA TYR A 78 3.02 3.36 3.26
C TYR A 78 3.63 3.88 4.57
N GLY A 79 4.94 4.02 4.54
CA GLY A 79 5.64 4.60 5.68
C GLY A 79 7.15 4.55 5.52
N MET A 80 7.84 4.96 6.58
CA MET A 80 9.29 5.05 6.67
C MET A 80 9.73 4.81 8.10
N THR A 81 11.01 4.47 8.30
CA THR A 81 11.58 4.15 9.61
C THR A 81 11.37 5.27 10.62
N GLU A 82 11.45 6.51 10.17
CA GLU A 82 11.27 7.73 10.95
C GLU A 82 9.85 7.90 11.51
N CYS A 83 8.89 7.06 11.06
CA CYS A 83 7.49 7.10 11.48
C CYS A 83 7.02 5.78 12.12
N GLY A 84 7.90 4.95 12.60
CA GLY A 84 7.71 3.79 13.43
C GLY A 84 6.80 2.62 12.97
N PRO A 85 6.76 2.12 11.72
CA PRO A 85 7.14 2.74 10.46
C PRO A 85 5.95 3.24 9.62
N ILE A 86 4.67 3.00 10.02
CA ILE A 86 3.49 3.15 9.16
C ILE A 86 2.89 4.54 9.28
N ILE A 87 2.76 5.23 8.14
CA ILE A 87 2.10 6.54 8.00
C ILE A 87 0.67 6.36 7.52
N CYS A 88 0.47 5.57 6.45
CA CYS A 88 -0.86 5.30 5.88
C CYS A 88 -1.11 3.80 5.78
N SER A 89 -2.34 3.41 6.05
CA SER A 89 -2.85 2.05 5.83
C SER A 89 -4.38 2.04 5.77
N SER A 90 -4.96 0.93 5.34
CA SER A 90 -6.40 0.66 5.43
C SER A 90 -6.58 -0.80 5.82
N ARG A 91 -7.75 -1.17 6.28
CA ARG A 91 -8.13 -2.58 6.39
C ARG A 91 -8.31 -3.15 4.98
N TRP A 92 -8.10 -4.47 4.83
CA TRP A 92 -8.22 -5.15 3.53
C TRP A 92 -9.62 -5.03 2.91
N ASP A 93 -10.68 -4.93 3.73
CA ASP A 93 -12.07 -4.81 3.29
C ASP A 93 -12.44 -3.41 2.79
N THR A 94 -11.69 -2.39 3.21
CA THR A 94 -11.87 -0.98 2.78
C THR A 94 -10.78 -0.51 1.81
N LEU A 95 -9.90 -1.42 1.38
CA LEU A 95 -8.81 -1.11 0.47
C LEU A 95 -9.30 -0.55 -0.87
N LYS A 96 -8.73 0.58 -1.31
CA LYS A 96 -8.80 1.08 -2.69
C LYS A 96 -7.56 0.65 -3.47
N LEU A 97 -7.75 0.17 -4.71
CA LEU A 97 -6.64 -0.18 -5.61
C LEU A 97 -5.72 1.02 -5.85
N ALA A 98 -4.43 0.74 -5.96
CA ALA A 98 -3.35 1.71 -6.17
C ALA A 98 -3.19 2.73 -5.03
N SER A 99 -3.82 2.52 -3.88
CA SER A 99 -3.75 3.38 -2.70
C SER A 99 -3.02 2.68 -1.56
N CYS A 100 -2.33 3.48 -0.75
CA CYS A 100 -1.71 3.03 0.50
C CYS A 100 -2.64 3.20 1.71
N GLY A 101 -3.93 3.48 1.47
CA GLY A 101 -4.88 3.74 2.55
C GLY A 101 -4.89 5.18 3.04
N LYS A 102 -5.45 5.38 4.21
CA LYS A 102 -5.57 6.67 4.90
C LYS A 102 -4.51 6.82 5.98
N ALA A 103 -4.33 8.03 6.48
CA ALA A 103 -3.51 8.26 7.67
C ALA A 103 -3.89 7.30 8.79
N THR A 104 -2.90 6.68 9.43
CA THR A 104 -3.14 5.80 10.58
C THR A 104 -3.58 6.61 11.81
N THR A 105 -4.14 5.92 12.81
CA THR A 105 -4.58 6.57 14.06
C THR A 105 -3.45 7.39 14.65
N ARG A 106 -3.74 8.63 15.07
CA ARG A 106 -2.80 9.62 15.64
C ARG A 106 -1.75 10.15 14.67
N MET A 107 -1.94 9.92 13.34
CA MET A 107 -1.16 10.57 12.29
C MET A 107 -2.01 11.56 11.52
N GLU A 108 -1.40 12.69 11.17
CA GLU A 108 -1.91 13.64 10.19
C GLU A 108 -1.06 13.51 8.93
N VAL A 109 -1.70 13.52 7.77
CA VAL A 109 -1.03 13.45 6.46
C VAL A 109 -1.63 14.52 5.58
N ARG A 110 -0.77 15.23 4.85
CA ARG A 110 -1.18 16.15 3.79
C ARG A 110 -0.26 15.99 2.59
N ILE A 111 -0.75 16.41 1.45
CA ILE A 111 0.05 16.54 0.24
C ILE A 111 0.38 18.03 0.07
N ASP A 112 1.66 18.35 0.02
CA ASP A 112 2.11 19.73 -0.19
C ASP A 112 2.01 20.08 -1.68
N SER A 113 0.81 20.48 -2.10
CA SER A 113 0.41 20.74 -3.47
C SER A 113 -0.75 21.74 -3.49
N PRO A 114 -0.85 22.62 -4.53
CA PRO A 114 -1.99 23.50 -4.72
C PRO A 114 -3.32 22.78 -4.86
N ASP A 115 -3.29 21.56 -5.43
CA ASP A 115 -4.44 20.67 -5.55
C ASP A 115 -4.01 19.22 -5.27
N PRO A 116 -4.13 18.75 -4.02
CA PRO A 116 -3.71 17.42 -3.61
C PRO A 116 -4.35 16.26 -4.37
N LYS A 117 -5.48 16.50 -5.05
CA LYS A 117 -6.23 15.46 -5.77
C LYS A 117 -5.65 15.18 -7.15
N THR A 118 -5.21 16.21 -7.84
CA THR A 118 -4.80 16.14 -9.26
C THR A 118 -3.32 16.37 -9.46
N HIS A 119 -2.69 17.17 -8.59
CA HIS A 119 -1.27 17.51 -8.69
C HIS A 119 -0.49 16.81 -7.57
N ALA A 120 0.45 15.96 -7.96
CA ALA A 120 1.32 15.31 -7.01
C ALA A 120 2.19 16.36 -6.30
N GLY A 121 2.24 16.28 -4.99
CA GLY A 121 3.10 17.06 -4.13
C GLY A 121 3.80 16.18 -3.10
N GLU A 122 4.68 16.77 -2.31
CA GLU A 122 5.35 16.02 -1.27
C GLU A 122 4.35 15.53 -0.23
N ILE A 123 4.48 14.25 0.15
CA ILE A 123 3.74 13.69 1.28
C ILE A 123 4.43 14.19 2.54
N VAL A 124 3.72 14.95 3.37
CA VAL A 124 4.20 15.36 4.68
C VAL A 124 3.29 14.82 5.75
N CYS A 125 3.87 14.45 6.89
CA CYS A 125 3.11 13.84 7.97
C CYS A 125 3.52 14.40 9.35
N ARG A 126 2.61 14.26 10.31
CA ARG A 126 2.82 14.64 11.71
C ARG A 126 2.04 13.70 12.60
N GLY A 127 2.62 13.27 13.72
CA GLY A 127 1.91 12.42 14.67
C GLY A 127 2.75 11.74 15.72
N ALA A 128 2.08 10.91 16.53
CA ALA A 128 2.66 10.33 17.74
C ALA A 128 3.69 9.24 17.47
N ASN A 129 3.72 8.66 16.28
CA ASN A 129 4.68 7.61 15.91
C ASN A 129 5.91 8.14 15.14
N MET A 130 6.04 9.46 15.00
CA MET A 130 7.25 10.07 14.47
C MET A 130 8.43 9.94 15.44
N MET A 131 9.61 9.77 14.89
CA MET A 131 10.85 9.87 15.68
C MET A 131 11.00 11.25 16.33
N LEU A 132 11.71 11.31 17.43
CA LEU A 132 12.09 12.57 18.07
C LEU A 132 13.19 13.32 17.30
N GLY A 133 13.94 12.60 16.46
CA GLY A 133 15.03 13.11 15.65
C GLY A 133 16.13 12.07 15.46
N TYR A 134 17.09 12.38 14.63
CA TYR A 134 18.29 11.56 14.44
C TYR A 134 19.25 11.72 15.63
N TYR A 135 19.73 10.60 16.14
CA TYR A 135 20.60 10.58 17.32
C TYR A 135 21.88 11.39 17.08
N LYS A 136 22.12 12.35 17.96
CA LYS A 136 23.28 13.30 17.89
C LYS A 136 23.43 14.02 16.55
N ASN A 137 22.34 14.18 15.77
CA ASN A 137 22.36 14.86 14.50
C ASN A 137 21.16 15.82 14.33
N PRO A 138 21.18 16.96 15.07
CA PRO A 138 20.10 17.93 15.00
C PRO A 138 19.98 18.60 13.61
N GLU A 139 21.08 18.73 12.88
CA GLU A 139 21.07 19.31 11.55
C GLU A 139 20.29 18.45 10.57
N ALA A 140 20.55 17.14 10.52
CA ALA A 140 19.76 16.22 9.69
C ALA A 140 18.30 16.15 10.14
N THR A 141 18.03 16.28 11.43
CA THR A 141 16.66 16.34 11.94
C THR A 141 15.93 17.58 11.43
N ALA A 142 16.55 18.74 11.48
CA ALA A 142 15.98 20.00 11.00
C ALA A 142 15.78 20.05 9.48
N GLN A 143 16.48 19.19 8.71
CA GLN A 143 16.26 19.07 7.27
C GLN A 143 14.97 18.34 6.90
N ILE A 144 14.46 17.48 7.77
CA ILE A 144 13.26 16.66 7.47
C ILE A 144 12.07 16.95 8.38
N ILE A 145 12.26 17.56 9.56
CA ILE A 145 11.19 18.00 10.44
C ILE A 145 11.20 19.52 10.48
N ASP A 146 10.15 20.14 9.95
CA ASP A 146 10.02 21.59 9.90
C ASP A 146 9.69 22.20 11.29
N VAL A 147 9.71 23.54 11.37
CA VAL A 147 9.42 24.30 12.61
C VAL A 147 7.99 24.11 13.13
N ASN A 148 7.07 23.63 12.29
CA ASN A 148 5.67 23.33 12.64
C ASN A 148 5.47 21.86 13.02
N GLY A 149 6.56 21.07 13.08
CA GLY A 149 6.54 19.65 13.42
C GLY A 149 6.06 18.73 12.30
N TRP A 150 6.06 19.18 11.04
CA TRP A 150 5.80 18.31 9.88
C TRP A 150 7.08 17.64 9.41
N LEU A 151 7.00 16.31 9.21
CA LEU A 151 8.07 15.52 8.63
C LEU A 151 7.88 15.48 7.11
N HIS A 152 8.92 15.87 6.38
CA HIS A 152 9.04 15.84 4.93
C HIS A 152 9.57 14.47 4.51
N THR A 153 8.74 13.67 3.83
CA THR A 153 9.09 12.29 3.51
C THR A 153 10.03 12.17 2.31
N GLY A 154 10.08 13.19 1.45
CA GLY A 154 10.75 13.14 0.15
C GLY A 154 10.02 12.28 -0.89
N ASP A 155 8.85 11.74 -0.54
CA ASP A 155 8.00 10.99 -1.46
C ASP A 155 6.87 11.89 -2.00
N LEU A 156 6.52 11.71 -3.27
CA LEU A 156 5.44 12.44 -3.93
C LEU A 156 4.18 11.59 -3.98
N GLY A 157 3.03 12.22 -3.79
CA GLY A 157 1.75 11.54 -3.84
C GLY A 157 0.58 12.47 -4.14
N VAL A 158 -0.59 11.86 -4.23
CA VAL A 158 -1.89 12.52 -4.30
C VAL A 158 -2.79 11.95 -3.21
N MET A 159 -3.81 12.71 -2.81
CA MET A 159 -4.79 12.29 -1.82
C MET A 159 -6.21 12.60 -2.32
N ASP A 160 -7.08 11.59 -2.35
CA ASP A 160 -8.45 11.77 -2.79
C ASP A 160 -9.33 12.44 -1.72
N GLU A 161 -10.60 12.73 -2.08
CA GLU A 161 -11.56 13.39 -1.18
C GLU A 161 -11.89 12.58 0.08
N GLU A 162 -11.72 11.27 0.02
CA GLU A 162 -11.92 10.39 1.15
C GLU A 162 -10.67 10.24 2.04
N GLY A 163 -9.53 10.85 1.64
CA GLY A 163 -8.26 10.81 2.37
C GLY A 163 -7.37 9.61 2.04
N TYR A 164 -7.63 8.88 0.94
CA TYR A 164 -6.75 7.81 0.49
C TYR A 164 -5.53 8.38 -0.24
N VAL A 165 -4.35 8.00 0.22
CA VAL A 165 -3.07 8.43 -0.33
C VAL A 165 -2.59 7.45 -1.39
N THR A 166 -2.14 7.98 -2.55
CA THR A 166 -1.46 7.22 -3.61
C THR A 166 -0.05 7.78 -3.78
N VAL A 167 0.97 6.97 -3.53
CA VAL A 167 2.36 7.33 -3.76
C VAL A 167 2.66 7.31 -5.27
N ARG A 168 3.30 8.35 -5.78
CA ARG A 168 3.65 8.53 -7.19
C ARG A 168 5.14 8.36 -7.49
N GLY A 169 6.00 8.50 -6.49
CA GLY A 169 7.44 8.36 -6.63
C GLY A 169 8.22 9.11 -5.57
N ARG A 170 9.52 9.28 -5.77
CA ARG A 170 10.37 10.10 -4.93
C ARG A 170 10.76 11.39 -5.63
N SER A 171 10.83 12.48 -4.89
CA SER A 171 11.18 13.81 -5.42
C SER A 171 12.55 13.82 -6.10
N LYS A 172 13.53 13.09 -5.57
CA LYS A 172 14.89 12.98 -6.13
C LYS A 172 15.00 12.12 -7.40
N ASN A 173 13.95 11.38 -7.77
CA ASN A 173 13.93 10.47 -8.94
C ASN A 173 13.09 11.01 -10.10
N MET A 174 12.57 12.23 -10.01
CA MET A 174 11.74 12.86 -11.03
C MET A 174 12.44 14.04 -11.72
N LEU A 175 13.76 13.91 -11.91
CA LEU A 175 14.57 14.81 -12.75
C LEU A 175 14.71 14.25 -14.16
#